data_50836e0a0f053fa21517bb7111a22d5f
#
_entry.id   50836e0a0f053fa21517bb7111a22d5f
#
_cell.length_a   1.000
_cell.length_b   1.000
_cell.length_c   1.000
_cell.angle_alpha   90.00
_cell.angle_beta   90.00
_cell.angle_gamma   90.00
#
_symmetry.space_group_name_H-M   'P 1'
#
loop_
_entity.id
_entity.type
_entity.pdbx_description
1 polymer ?
#
loop_
_entity_poly.entity_id
_entity_poly.type
_entity_poly.pdbx_seq_one_letter_code
_entity_poly.pdbx_strand_id
1 'polypeptide(L)'
;NNIVAEMGGIPYDVDLYQVFPNDTRTVDYVRRNFFKVVHFPIGSLDFQSSREKLNYTENTIDLLRKSLINLVIDTYKEKLSA
;
A
#
# COMPACT_ATOMS: atom_id res chain seq x y z
N ASN A 1 2.17 3.31 12.48
CA ASN A 1 1.30 2.28 11.89
C ASN A 1 1.00 2.59 10.44
N ASN A 2 2.04 2.53 9.61
CA ASN A 2 1.91 2.83 8.18
C ASN A 2 2.32 1.64 7.35
N ILE A 3 1.73 1.56 6.17
CA ILE A 3 2.20 0.64 5.14
C ILE A 3 3.38 1.30 4.45
N VAL A 4 4.42 0.53 4.23
CA VAL A 4 5.61 0.98 3.52
C VAL A 4 5.75 0.17 2.24
N ALA A 5 5.93 0.85 1.12
CA ALA A 5 6.23 0.21 -0.16
C ALA A 5 7.75 0.21 -0.36
N GLU A 6 8.34 -0.98 -0.43
CA GLU A 6 9.77 -1.11 -0.71
C GLU A 6 9.95 -1.41 -2.20
N MET A 7 10.77 -0.64 -2.86
CA MET A 7 11.04 -0.80 -4.29
C MET A 7 12.52 -0.55 -4.56
N GLY A 8 13.22 -1.59 -5.00
CA GLY A 8 14.65 -1.50 -5.27
C GLY A 8 15.52 -1.22 -4.05
N GLY A 9 15.10 -1.68 -2.88
CA GLY A 9 15.81 -1.46 -1.61
C GLY A 9 15.51 -0.12 -0.95
N ILE A 10 14.61 0.68 -1.53
CA ILE A 10 14.24 1.99 -1.00
C ILE A 10 12.82 1.94 -0.44
N PRO A 11 12.64 2.30 0.86
CA PRO A 11 11.30 2.34 1.45
C PRO A 11 10.60 3.65 1.10
N TYR A 12 9.32 3.54 0.74
CA TYR A 12 8.45 4.69 0.50
C TYR A 12 7.23 4.58 1.40
N ASP A 13 6.96 5.62 2.18
CA ASP A 13 5.74 5.68 2.97
C ASP A 13 4.53 5.78 2.05
N VAL A 14 3.51 4.97 2.32
CA VAL A 14 2.28 4.95 1.53
C VAL A 14 1.25 5.85 2.20
N ASP A 15 0.77 6.85 1.48
CA ASP A 15 -0.34 7.70 1.93
C ASP A 15 -1.65 7.02 1.56
N LEU A 16 -2.24 6.34 2.55
CA LEU A 16 -3.47 5.57 2.34
C LEU A 16 -4.65 6.45 1.91
N TYR A 17 -4.64 7.72 2.30
CA TYR A 17 -5.70 8.64 1.88
C TYR A 17 -5.66 8.94 0.39
N GLN A 18 -4.50 8.84 -0.24
CA GLN A 18 -4.39 8.99 -1.69
C GLN A 18 -4.73 7.70 -2.43
N VAL A 19 -4.52 6.55 -1.79
CA VAL A 19 -4.89 5.26 -2.36
C VAL A 19 -6.40 5.03 -2.28
N PHE A 20 -7.00 5.44 -1.16
CA PHE A 20 -8.45 5.30 -0.91
C PHE A 20 -9.05 6.66 -0.51
N PRO A 21 -9.12 7.63 -1.46
CA PRO A 21 -9.49 9.01 -1.12
C PRO A 21 -10.92 9.18 -0.62
N ASN A 22 -11.82 8.27 -1.00
CA ASN A 22 -13.23 8.36 -0.63
C ASN A 22 -13.67 7.26 0.34
N ASP A 23 -12.70 6.55 0.92
CA ASP A 23 -13.00 5.42 1.79
C ASP A 23 -12.17 5.49 3.07
N THR A 24 -12.60 6.36 3.96
CA THR A 24 -11.93 6.54 5.24
C THR A 24 -12.01 5.30 6.13
N ARG A 25 -13.04 4.47 5.97
CA ARG A 25 -13.19 3.24 6.74
C ARG A 25 -12.09 2.24 6.39
N THR A 26 -11.81 2.08 5.11
CA THR A 26 -10.73 1.19 4.67
C THR A 26 -9.38 1.70 5.14
N VAL A 27 -9.14 3.00 5.05
CA VAL A 27 -7.91 3.61 5.54
C VAL A 27 -7.73 3.35 7.04
N ASP A 28 -8.75 3.59 7.82
CA ASP A 28 -8.70 3.37 9.27
C ASP A 28 -8.47 1.89 9.59
N TYR A 29 -9.14 1.00 8.90
CA TYR A 29 -8.98 -0.43 9.09
C TYR A 29 -7.54 -0.87 8.82
N VAL A 30 -6.98 -0.45 7.70
CA VAL A 30 -5.61 -0.81 7.31
C VAL A 30 -4.61 -0.23 8.31
N ARG A 31 -4.77 1.03 8.70
CA ARG A 31 -3.86 1.68 9.64
C ARG A 31 -3.85 1.03 11.01
N ARG A 32 -5.00 0.54 11.48
CA ARG A 32 -5.11 -0.07 12.81
C ARG A 32 -4.64 -1.52 12.84
N ASN A 33 -4.82 -2.25 11.75
CA ASN A 33 -4.62 -3.69 11.72
C ASN A 33 -3.35 -4.12 11.01
N PHE A 34 -2.73 -3.25 10.21
CA PHE A 34 -1.56 -3.61 9.42
C PHE A 34 -0.41 -2.63 9.66
N PHE A 35 0.70 -3.20 10.03
CA PHE A 35 2.00 -2.55 9.94
C PHE A 35 2.87 -3.47 9.11
N LYS A 36 3.10 -3.12 7.84
CA LYS A 36 3.74 -4.05 6.94
C LYS A 36 4.53 -3.33 5.85
N VAL A 37 5.63 -3.97 5.45
CA VAL A 37 6.39 -3.59 4.27
C VAL A 37 5.93 -4.47 3.12
N VAL A 38 5.50 -3.83 2.02
CA VAL A 38 5.09 -4.53 0.81
C VAL A 38 6.17 -4.31 -0.24
N HIS A 39 6.66 -5.41 -0.82
CA HIS A 39 7.74 -5.35 -1.80
C HIS A 39 7.20 -5.23 -3.22
N PHE A 40 7.77 -4.30 -3.97
CA PHE A 40 7.41 -4.10 -5.39
C PHE A 40 8.66 -4.21 -6.26
N PRO A 41 8.54 -4.76 -7.48
CA PRO A 41 9.65 -4.75 -8.43
C PRO A 41 10.07 -3.33 -8.80
N ILE A 42 11.34 -3.15 -9.09
CA ILE A 42 11.86 -1.85 -9.53
C ILE A 42 11.10 -1.40 -10.77
N GLY A 43 10.65 -0.14 -10.75
CA GLY A 43 9.93 0.45 -11.87
C GLY A 43 8.44 0.15 -11.93
N SER A 44 7.89 -0.62 -10.97
CA SER A 44 6.45 -0.92 -10.93
C SER A 44 5.63 0.26 -10.46
N LEU A 45 6.14 1.03 -9.49
CA LEU A 45 5.48 2.22 -8.98
C LEU A 45 6.15 3.47 -9.53
N ASP A 46 5.36 4.53 -9.70
CA ASP A 46 5.88 5.81 -10.10
C ASP A 46 6.35 6.60 -8.89
N PHE A 47 7.41 7.38 -9.04
CA PHE A 47 7.91 8.22 -7.97
C PHE A 47 8.15 9.63 -8.50
N GLN A 48 8.20 10.61 -7.58
CA GLN A 48 8.44 11.99 -7.94
C GLN A 48 9.89 12.18 -8.40
N SER A 49 10.15 13.26 -9.12
CA SER A 49 11.49 13.53 -9.67
C SER A 49 12.57 13.59 -8.59
N SER A 50 12.22 13.97 -7.36
CA SER A 50 13.13 13.95 -6.21
C SER A 50 13.46 12.54 -5.72
N ARG A 51 12.67 11.54 -6.09
CA ARG A 51 12.77 10.13 -5.64
C ARG A 51 12.59 9.94 -4.14
N GLU A 52 12.06 10.92 -3.46
CA GLU A 52 11.81 10.84 -2.02
C GLU A 52 10.40 10.36 -1.70
N LYS A 53 9.47 10.55 -2.64
CA LYS A 53 8.06 10.21 -2.45
C LYS A 53 7.50 9.55 -3.68
N LEU A 54 6.47 8.73 -3.45
CA LEU A 54 5.71 8.13 -4.54
C LEU A 54 4.89 9.20 -5.27
N ASN A 55 4.74 9.03 -6.58
CA ASN A 55 3.83 9.82 -7.37
C ASN A 55 2.55 9.01 -7.59
N TYR A 56 1.43 9.49 -7.05
CA TYR A 56 0.16 8.75 -7.02
C TYR A 56 -0.57 8.88 -8.35
N THR A 57 0.04 8.35 -9.40
CA THR A 57 -0.60 8.18 -10.71
C THR A 57 -1.63 7.05 -10.64
N GLU A 58 -2.46 6.91 -11.67
CA GLU A 58 -3.42 5.80 -11.74
C GLU A 58 -2.72 4.45 -11.61
N ASN A 59 -1.55 4.30 -12.24
CA ASN A 59 -0.77 3.08 -12.16
C ASN A 59 -0.34 2.77 -10.72
N THR A 60 0.23 3.76 -10.03
CA THR A 60 0.68 3.59 -8.65
C THR A 60 -0.49 3.29 -7.72
N ILE A 61 -1.57 4.04 -7.82
CA ILE A 61 -2.76 3.84 -7.00
C ILE A 61 -3.34 2.45 -7.22
N ASP A 62 -3.43 2.02 -8.47
CA ASP A 62 -4.00 0.72 -8.83
C ASP A 62 -3.18 -0.43 -8.26
N LEU A 63 -1.87 -0.38 -8.40
CA LEU A 63 -0.97 -1.40 -7.85
C LEU A 63 -1.02 -1.44 -6.33
N LEU A 64 -1.03 -0.28 -5.67
CA LEU A 64 -1.14 -0.21 -4.22
C LEU A 64 -2.47 -0.76 -3.73
N ARG A 65 -3.58 -0.40 -4.39
CA ARG A 65 -4.90 -0.94 -4.06
C ARG A 65 -4.95 -2.45 -4.15
N LYS A 66 -4.48 -3.00 -5.27
CA LYS A 66 -4.47 -4.46 -5.48
C LYS A 66 -3.67 -5.17 -4.40
N SER A 67 -2.49 -4.66 -4.09
CA SER A 67 -1.63 -5.25 -3.07
C SER A 67 -2.27 -5.20 -1.69
N LEU A 68 -2.86 -4.08 -1.32
CA LEU A 68 -3.51 -3.91 -0.01
C LEU A 68 -4.78 -4.75 0.09
N ILE A 69 -5.57 -4.82 -0.96
CA ILE A 69 -6.78 -5.66 -0.99
C ILE A 69 -6.39 -7.13 -0.82
N ASN A 70 -5.37 -7.60 -1.51
CA ASN A 70 -4.89 -8.97 -1.37
C ASN A 70 -4.41 -9.24 0.06
N LEU A 71 -3.71 -8.30 0.66
CA LEU A 71 -3.26 -8.40 2.05
C LEU A 71 -4.44 -8.55 3.02
N VAL A 72 -5.48 -7.75 2.85
CA VAL A 72 -6.69 -7.81 3.67
C VAL A 72 -7.39 -9.15 3.49
N ILE A 73 -7.54 -9.60 2.25
CA ILE A 73 -8.17 -10.88 1.94
C ILE A 73 -7.40 -12.03 2.56
N ASP A 74 -6.09 -12.05 2.43
CA ASP A 74 -5.25 -13.12 2.98
C ASP A 74 -5.37 -13.17 4.51
N THR A 75 -5.36 -12.03 5.17
CA THR A 75 -5.53 -11.96 6.62
C THR A 75 -6.91 -12.46 7.04
N TYR A 76 -7.93 -12.10 6.29
CA TYR A 76 -9.29 -12.55 6.56
C TYR A 76 -9.42 -14.07 6.40
N LYS A 77 -8.82 -14.63 5.36
CA LYS A 77 -8.80 -16.08 5.14
C LYS A 77 -8.10 -16.82 6.26
N GLU A 78 -6.99 -16.31 6.76
CA GLU A 78 -6.29 -16.90 7.90
C GLU A 78 -7.18 -16.97 9.13
N LYS A 79 -7.94 -15.91 9.40
CA LYS A 79 -8.87 -15.88 10.53
C LYS A 79 -10.01 -16.90 10.37
N LEU A 80 -10.47 -17.11 9.15
CA LEU A 80 -11.55 -18.06 8.89
C LEU A 80 -11.08 -19.50 8.95
N SER A 81 -9.82 -19.77 8.65
CA SER A 81 -9.27 -21.13 8.62
C SER A 81 -8.69 -21.57 9.96
N ALA A 82 -8.65 -20.68 10.92
CA ALA A 82 -8.16 -21.02 12.27
C ALA A 82 -9.29 -21.62 13.18
#